data_fd920c117d62b00a202c2b690c1b6d13
#
_entry.id   fd920c117d62b00a202c2b690c1b6d13
#
_cell.length_a   1.000
_cell.length_b   1.000
_cell.length_c   1.000
_cell.angle_alpha   90.00
_cell.angle_beta   90.00
_cell.angle_gamma   90.00
#
_symmetry.space_group_name_H-M   'P 1'
#
loop_
_entity.id
_entity.type
_entity.pdbx_description
1 polymer ?
#
loop_
_entity_poly.entity_id
_entity_poly.type
_entity_poly.pdbx_seq_one_letter_code
_entity_poly.pdbx_strand_id
1 'polypeptide(L)'
;MEEPPPGVVVLYNRSERLVKGQARDLLAEQGVIACARAVAEALQTAGYRVAQVPILADVEWALAPYPPTEWVIFNLGEGLEGRLFEEARIIWALEAMGYRFTGSDGDATVLSINKVRGRRALAAAGVPIPPGRIFRHPSEVIPEALIGLKFPLIVKPAAEHGSLGIERESVVYTLSQLRDRVAYVVECYRQAALAEAFIMGREFSISMWGEPPEVLPPSESDFSALADSYLPILSYSAKWEVYSFEYNHILSRCPAPITPAFRAHLSTLAQRAWTAIGCRGYARIDMRMANDGTVYVIEVNTNPDLSPDAGFAVAAQAAGYTYTQMIVRILELALKPKDPYDREGARGRWSANS
;
A
#
# COMPACT_ATOMS: atom_id res chain seq x y z
N MET A 1 -27.56 -29.98 -5.11
CA MET A 1 -27.78 -28.69 -4.37
C MET A 1 -26.43 -28.02 -4.34
N GLU A 2 -26.31 -26.82 -4.91
CA GLU A 2 -25.10 -26.03 -4.75
C GLU A 2 -24.93 -25.73 -3.27
N GLU A 3 -23.71 -25.89 -2.76
CA GLU A 3 -23.40 -25.48 -1.39
C GLU A 3 -23.67 -23.97 -1.25
N PRO A 4 -24.28 -23.54 -0.14
CA PRO A 4 -24.52 -22.13 0.06
C PRO A 4 -23.16 -21.38 0.04
N PRO A 5 -23.12 -20.14 -0.49
CA PRO A 5 -21.88 -19.39 -0.50
C PRO A 5 -21.35 -19.22 0.94
N PRO A 6 -20.02 -19.28 1.12
CA PRO A 6 -19.42 -19.14 2.45
C PRO A 6 -19.81 -17.79 3.07
N GLY A 7 -19.90 -17.74 4.38
CA GLY A 7 -19.97 -16.46 5.10
C GLY A 7 -18.69 -15.65 4.89
N VAL A 8 -18.79 -14.34 4.98
CA VAL A 8 -17.66 -13.43 4.84
C VAL A 8 -17.38 -12.72 6.16
N VAL A 9 -16.18 -12.87 6.69
CA VAL A 9 -15.69 -12.05 7.78
C VAL A 9 -14.96 -10.85 7.19
N VAL A 10 -15.45 -9.64 7.44
CA VAL A 10 -14.69 -8.41 7.20
C VAL A 10 -13.81 -8.18 8.42
N LEU A 11 -12.52 -8.46 8.26
CA LEU A 11 -11.52 -8.42 9.31
C LEU A 11 -10.76 -7.09 9.23
N TYR A 12 -10.69 -6.35 10.34
CA TYR A 12 -10.01 -5.04 10.37
C TYR A 12 -9.38 -4.80 11.75
N ASN A 13 -8.31 -4.01 11.79
CA ASN A 13 -7.69 -3.63 13.06
C ASN A 13 -8.49 -2.55 13.78
N ARG A 14 -8.41 -2.57 15.10
CA ARG A 14 -8.90 -1.51 15.97
C ARG A 14 -7.86 -1.21 17.02
N SER A 15 -7.37 0.02 17.03
CA SER A 15 -6.40 0.50 18.01
C SER A 15 -6.95 1.70 18.76
N GLU A 16 -6.79 1.68 20.08
CA GLU A 16 -7.17 2.82 20.94
C GLU A 16 -5.99 3.80 21.13
N ARG A 17 -4.77 3.33 20.90
CA ARG A 17 -3.53 4.10 20.99
C ARG A 17 -2.45 3.50 20.09
N LEU A 18 -1.54 4.35 19.62
CA LEU A 18 -0.35 3.92 18.88
C LEU A 18 0.84 3.70 19.81
N VAL A 19 1.67 2.72 19.47
CA VAL A 19 2.93 2.42 20.20
C VAL A 19 4.09 3.28 19.71
N LYS A 20 4.02 3.76 18.45
CA LYS A 20 5.02 4.61 17.77
C LYS A 20 4.32 5.62 16.87
N GLY A 21 5.07 6.59 16.35
CA GLY A 21 4.52 7.65 15.51
C GLY A 21 3.95 8.82 16.32
N GLN A 22 3.14 9.65 15.70
CA GLN A 22 2.50 10.80 16.31
C GLN A 22 1.05 10.48 16.71
N ALA A 23 0.51 11.20 17.70
CA ALA A 23 -0.87 11.02 18.15
C ALA A 23 -1.90 11.19 17.01
N ARG A 24 -1.63 12.08 16.04
CA ARG A 24 -2.49 12.31 14.87
C ARG A 24 -2.55 11.10 13.93
N ASP A 25 -1.52 10.25 13.92
CA ASP A 25 -1.47 9.05 13.07
C ASP A 25 -2.60 8.06 13.40
N LEU A 26 -3.26 8.23 14.57
CA LEU A 26 -4.47 7.49 14.92
C LEU A 26 -5.65 7.75 13.97
N LEU A 27 -5.68 8.88 13.26
CA LEU A 27 -6.72 9.15 12.26
C LEU A 27 -6.69 8.13 11.11
N ALA A 28 -5.49 7.71 10.69
CA ALA A 28 -5.34 6.68 9.67
C ALA A 28 -5.94 5.33 10.13
N GLU A 29 -5.74 4.97 11.41
CA GLU A 29 -6.35 3.78 12.03
C GLU A 29 -7.88 3.84 12.07
N GLN A 30 -8.45 5.02 12.24
CA GLN A 30 -9.91 5.19 12.29
C GLN A 30 -10.54 5.07 10.90
N GLY A 31 -9.82 5.40 9.84
CA GLY A 31 -10.24 5.26 8.44
C GLY A 31 -10.63 3.82 8.09
N VAL A 32 -9.89 2.83 8.59
CA VAL A 32 -10.17 1.40 8.32
C VAL A 32 -11.55 0.96 8.84
N ILE A 33 -12.06 1.55 9.92
CA ILE A 33 -13.39 1.21 10.47
C ILE A 33 -14.49 1.64 9.51
N ALA A 34 -14.38 2.83 8.92
CA ALA A 34 -15.33 3.32 7.92
C ALA A 34 -15.28 2.46 6.65
N CYS A 35 -14.07 2.11 6.19
CA CYS A 35 -13.86 1.20 5.07
C CYS A 35 -14.50 -0.17 5.34
N ALA A 36 -14.26 -0.77 6.51
CA ALA A 36 -14.83 -2.06 6.89
C ALA A 36 -16.36 -2.07 6.89
N ARG A 37 -16.99 -0.98 7.32
CA ARG A 37 -18.44 -0.82 7.27
C ARG A 37 -18.94 -0.77 5.82
N ALA A 38 -18.31 0.05 4.96
CA ALA A 38 -18.69 0.17 3.56
C ALA A 38 -18.54 -1.16 2.80
N VAL A 39 -17.46 -1.91 3.06
CA VAL A 39 -17.23 -3.24 2.50
C VAL A 39 -18.31 -4.23 2.97
N ALA A 40 -18.64 -4.23 4.27
CA ALA A 40 -19.67 -5.11 4.82
C ALA A 40 -21.05 -4.82 4.21
N GLU A 41 -21.42 -3.55 4.07
CA GLU A 41 -22.67 -3.12 3.45
C GLU A 41 -22.76 -3.53 1.97
N ALA A 42 -21.65 -3.41 1.24
CA ALA A 42 -21.56 -3.84 -0.16
C ALA A 42 -21.76 -5.36 -0.31
N LEU A 43 -21.13 -6.15 0.56
CA LEU A 43 -21.27 -7.61 0.57
C LEU A 43 -22.67 -8.06 0.98
N GLN A 44 -23.27 -7.42 1.99
CA GLN A 44 -24.65 -7.69 2.38
C GLN A 44 -25.64 -7.35 1.25
N THR A 45 -25.44 -6.23 0.57
CA THR A 45 -26.24 -5.84 -0.61
C THR A 45 -26.15 -6.88 -1.73
N ALA A 46 -24.97 -7.53 -1.87
CA ALA A 46 -24.78 -8.62 -2.81
C ALA A 46 -25.31 -9.99 -2.32
N GLY A 47 -25.93 -10.05 -1.13
CA GLY A 47 -26.56 -11.25 -0.60
C GLY A 47 -25.66 -12.17 0.23
N TYR A 48 -24.44 -11.77 0.57
CA TYR A 48 -23.55 -12.56 1.43
C TYR A 48 -23.93 -12.46 2.90
N ARG A 49 -23.73 -13.54 3.67
CA ARG A 49 -23.75 -13.55 5.13
C ARG A 49 -22.45 -12.90 5.62
N VAL A 50 -22.52 -11.76 6.32
CA VAL A 50 -21.35 -10.95 6.70
C VAL A 50 -21.23 -10.79 8.20
N ALA A 51 -20.01 -10.96 8.73
CA ALA A 51 -19.61 -10.59 10.08
C ALA A 51 -18.49 -9.54 10.03
N GLN A 52 -18.59 -8.48 10.82
CA GLN A 52 -17.52 -7.49 10.99
C GLN A 52 -16.73 -7.83 12.27
N VAL A 53 -15.45 -8.11 12.14
CA VAL A 53 -14.61 -8.60 13.24
C VAL A 53 -13.41 -7.67 13.43
N PRO A 54 -13.39 -6.85 14.49
CA PRO A 54 -12.22 -6.06 14.84
C PRO A 54 -11.14 -6.94 15.48
N ILE A 55 -9.88 -6.75 15.05
CA ILE A 55 -8.72 -7.35 15.71
C ILE A 55 -8.06 -6.31 16.62
N LEU A 56 -7.81 -6.68 17.87
CA LEU A 56 -7.04 -5.87 18.80
C LEU A 56 -5.58 -6.35 18.89
N ALA A 57 -5.39 -7.64 19.18
CA ALA A 57 -4.07 -8.24 19.38
C ALA A 57 -3.97 -9.67 18.86
N ASP A 58 -5.04 -10.45 18.97
CA ASP A 58 -5.05 -11.90 18.72
C ASP A 58 -6.05 -12.22 17.61
N VAL A 59 -5.50 -12.66 16.47
CA VAL A 59 -6.25 -13.02 15.27
C VAL A 59 -7.02 -14.34 15.50
N GLU A 60 -6.39 -15.32 16.16
CA GLU A 60 -6.96 -16.64 16.38
C GLU A 60 -8.17 -16.53 17.31
N TRP A 61 -8.04 -15.77 18.40
CA TRP A 61 -9.14 -15.52 19.32
C TRP A 61 -10.31 -14.78 18.62
N ALA A 62 -10.03 -13.77 17.83
CA ALA A 62 -11.04 -13.00 17.12
C ALA A 62 -11.83 -13.85 16.12
N LEU A 63 -11.17 -14.83 15.49
CA LEU A 63 -11.76 -15.69 14.47
C LEU A 63 -12.30 -17.02 15.01
N ALA A 64 -12.16 -17.32 16.29
CA ALA A 64 -12.62 -18.59 16.88
C ALA A 64 -14.10 -18.94 16.56
N PRO A 65 -15.06 -17.96 16.48
CA PRO A 65 -16.45 -18.25 16.11
C PRO A 65 -16.71 -18.53 14.62
N TYR A 66 -15.69 -18.36 13.75
CA TYR A 66 -15.83 -18.31 12.29
C TYR A 66 -14.95 -19.36 11.61
N PRO A 67 -15.26 -20.66 11.64
CA PRO A 67 -14.37 -21.70 11.13
C PRO A 67 -14.06 -21.55 9.63
N PRO A 68 -12.82 -21.87 9.18
CA PRO A 68 -12.36 -21.66 7.80
C PRO A 68 -13.10 -22.51 6.76
N THR A 69 -13.81 -23.55 7.19
CA THR A 69 -14.66 -24.38 6.34
C THR A 69 -15.95 -23.68 5.89
N GLU A 70 -16.44 -22.70 6.67
CA GLU A 70 -17.70 -21.99 6.46
C GLU A 70 -17.51 -20.51 6.12
N TRP A 71 -16.32 -19.95 6.40
CA TRP A 71 -16.06 -18.53 6.28
C TRP A 71 -14.81 -18.23 5.44
N VAL A 72 -14.90 -17.13 4.71
CA VAL A 72 -13.76 -16.51 4.00
C VAL A 72 -13.47 -15.15 4.62
N ILE A 73 -12.22 -14.73 4.62
CA ILE A 73 -11.81 -13.46 5.23
C ILE A 73 -11.67 -12.40 4.14
N PHE A 74 -12.43 -11.31 4.26
CA PHE A 74 -12.15 -10.07 3.58
C PHE A 74 -11.21 -9.25 4.48
N ASN A 75 -9.92 -9.26 4.15
CA ASN A 75 -8.88 -8.72 5.03
C ASN A 75 -8.64 -7.24 4.76
N LEU A 76 -8.88 -6.41 5.77
CA LEU A 76 -8.57 -4.98 5.81
C LEU A 76 -7.63 -4.66 6.99
N GLY A 77 -7.04 -5.69 7.61
CA GLY A 77 -6.17 -5.51 8.76
C GLY A 77 -4.82 -4.91 8.36
N GLU A 78 -4.46 -3.76 8.94
CA GLU A 78 -3.22 -3.03 8.69
C GLU A 78 -2.28 -3.06 9.90
N GLY A 79 -2.75 -3.46 11.09
CA GLY A 79 -1.96 -3.42 12.30
C GLY A 79 -2.48 -4.32 13.42
N LEU A 80 -1.62 -4.54 14.42
CA LEU A 80 -1.90 -5.28 15.64
C LEU A 80 -1.32 -4.57 16.86
N GLU A 81 -2.03 -4.62 18.00
CA GLU A 81 -1.52 -4.11 19.30
C GLU A 81 -1.12 -2.62 19.27
N GLY A 82 -1.77 -1.79 18.43
CA GLY A 82 -1.39 -0.40 18.23
C GLY A 82 -0.08 -0.22 17.45
N ARG A 83 0.38 -1.27 16.77
CA ARG A 83 1.50 -1.23 15.83
C ARG A 83 0.94 -1.28 14.42
N LEU A 84 1.06 -0.19 13.72
CA LEU A 84 0.72 -0.11 12.31
C LEU A 84 1.66 -1.02 11.49
N PHE A 85 1.15 -1.51 10.35
CA PHE A 85 1.91 -2.30 9.38
C PHE A 85 2.46 -3.64 9.90
N GLU A 86 1.73 -4.26 10.82
CA GLU A 86 1.89 -5.67 11.21
C GLU A 86 1.01 -6.60 10.35
N GLU A 87 0.61 -6.15 9.17
CA GLU A 87 -0.28 -6.85 8.23
C GLU A 87 0.18 -8.28 7.94
N ALA A 88 1.48 -8.47 7.70
CA ALA A 88 2.03 -9.78 7.40
C ALA A 88 1.79 -10.79 8.54
N ARG A 89 1.76 -10.35 9.81
CA ARG A 89 1.45 -11.22 10.95
C ARG A 89 0.01 -11.69 10.92
N ILE A 90 -0.92 -10.78 10.54
CA ILE A 90 -2.33 -11.13 10.36
C ILE A 90 -2.45 -12.19 9.27
N ILE A 91 -1.81 -11.96 8.13
CA ILE A 91 -1.89 -12.85 6.97
C ILE A 91 -1.27 -14.22 7.28
N TRP A 92 -0.11 -14.28 7.92
CA TRP A 92 0.48 -15.55 8.34
C TRP A 92 -0.39 -16.34 9.33
N ALA A 93 -1.10 -15.65 10.24
CA ALA A 93 -2.09 -16.29 11.11
C ALA A 93 -3.25 -16.87 10.29
N LEU A 94 -3.80 -16.12 9.32
CA LEU A 94 -4.84 -16.60 8.41
C LEU A 94 -4.39 -17.82 7.60
N GLU A 95 -3.16 -17.80 7.09
CA GLU A 95 -2.55 -18.92 6.36
C GLU A 95 -2.39 -20.17 7.24
N ALA A 96 -1.88 -19.98 8.46
CA ALA A 96 -1.71 -21.07 9.43
C ALA A 96 -3.03 -21.70 9.85
N MET A 97 -4.09 -20.90 9.97
CA MET A 97 -5.45 -21.35 10.29
C MET A 97 -6.19 -21.94 9.08
N GLY A 98 -5.62 -21.87 7.88
CA GLY A 98 -6.19 -22.43 6.66
C GLY A 98 -7.33 -21.62 6.03
N TYR A 99 -7.45 -20.33 6.34
CA TYR A 99 -8.46 -19.48 5.72
C TYR A 99 -8.15 -19.16 4.26
N ARG A 100 -9.21 -19.03 3.47
CA ARG A 100 -9.20 -18.26 2.22
C ARG A 100 -9.37 -16.79 2.60
N PHE A 101 -8.59 -15.90 2.00
CA PHE A 101 -8.63 -14.47 2.31
C PHE A 101 -8.32 -13.62 1.08
N THR A 102 -8.79 -12.38 1.09
CA THR A 102 -8.54 -11.40 0.02
C THR A 102 -7.14 -10.80 0.11
N GLY A 103 -6.54 -10.49 -1.03
CA GLY A 103 -5.24 -9.85 -1.12
C GLY A 103 -4.06 -10.82 -1.23
N SER A 104 -2.87 -10.29 -1.04
CA SER A 104 -1.59 -10.99 -1.18
C SER A 104 -1.26 -11.85 0.03
N ASP A 105 -0.32 -12.79 -0.14
CA ASP A 105 0.21 -13.60 0.96
C ASP A 105 1.15 -12.80 1.89
N GLY A 106 1.56 -13.43 3.00
CA GLY A 106 2.39 -12.77 4.01
C GLY A 106 3.76 -12.36 3.48
N ASP A 107 4.37 -13.13 2.58
CA ASP A 107 5.69 -12.84 2.03
C ASP A 107 5.66 -11.63 1.08
N ALA A 108 4.68 -11.55 0.18
CA ALA A 108 4.46 -10.39 -0.67
C ALA A 108 4.17 -9.13 0.17
N THR A 109 3.39 -9.29 1.23
CA THR A 109 3.06 -8.19 2.16
C THR A 109 4.31 -7.67 2.89
N VAL A 110 5.23 -8.56 3.32
CA VAL A 110 6.52 -8.12 3.88
C VAL A 110 7.33 -7.32 2.88
N LEU A 111 7.36 -7.73 1.59
CA LEU A 111 8.07 -6.99 0.55
C LEU A 111 7.41 -5.63 0.27
N SER A 112 6.10 -5.55 0.33
CA SER A 112 5.34 -4.31 0.20
C SER A 112 5.66 -3.33 1.32
N ILE A 113 5.55 -3.75 2.59
CA ILE A 113 5.73 -2.90 3.76
C ILE A 113 7.20 -2.48 3.92
N ASN A 114 8.13 -3.42 3.78
CA ASN A 114 9.54 -3.17 4.00
C ASN A 114 10.20 -2.56 2.76
N LYS A 115 10.30 -1.22 2.72
CA LYS A 115 10.87 -0.48 1.59
C LYS A 115 12.29 -0.92 1.23
N VAL A 116 13.07 -1.45 2.17
CA VAL A 116 14.43 -1.96 1.89
C VAL A 116 14.37 -3.24 1.05
N ARG A 117 13.52 -4.18 1.47
CA ARG A 117 13.36 -5.48 0.79
C ARG A 117 12.62 -5.29 -0.54
N GLY A 118 11.51 -4.54 -0.54
CA GLY A 118 10.73 -4.26 -1.75
C GLY A 118 11.57 -3.58 -2.84
N ARG A 119 12.37 -2.58 -2.49
CA ARG A 119 13.29 -1.90 -3.43
C ARG A 119 14.31 -2.87 -4.04
N ARG A 120 14.85 -3.80 -3.25
CA ARG A 120 15.77 -4.83 -3.76
C ARG A 120 15.08 -5.77 -4.75
N ALA A 121 13.85 -6.22 -4.43
CA ALA A 121 13.07 -7.08 -5.32
C ALA A 121 12.73 -6.37 -6.64
N LEU A 122 12.27 -5.11 -6.58
CA LEU A 122 11.98 -4.29 -7.76
C LEU A 122 13.23 -4.07 -8.61
N ALA A 123 14.36 -3.70 -7.99
CA ALA A 123 15.64 -3.49 -8.71
C ALA A 123 16.14 -4.77 -9.38
N ALA A 124 16.07 -5.91 -8.70
CA ALA A 124 16.45 -7.21 -9.26
C ALA A 124 15.58 -7.62 -10.47
N ALA A 125 14.31 -7.20 -10.49
CA ALA A 125 13.40 -7.36 -11.61
C ALA A 125 13.60 -6.29 -12.71
N GLY A 126 14.58 -5.38 -12.55
CA GLY A 126 14.85 -4.29 -13.49
C GLY A 126 13.73 -3.24 -13.54
N VAL A 127 12.91 -3.11 -12.49
CA VAL A 127 11.92 -2.05 -12.35
C VAL A 127 12.63 -0.78 -11.89
N PRO A 128 12.50 0.35 -12.61
CA PRO A 128 13.11 1.61 -12.19
C PRO A 128 12.59 2.06 -10.83
N ILE A 129 13.48 2.34 -9.89
CA ILE A 129 13.19 2.91 -8.56
C ILE A 129 14.08 4.13 -8.34
N PRO A 130 13.64 5.15 -7.57
CA PRO A 130 14.48 6.31 -7.27
C PRO A 130 15.79 5.87 -6.60
N PRO A 131 16.96 6.41 -6.96
CA PRO A 131 18.19 6.16 -6.21
C PRO A 131 17.99 6.53 -4.73
N GLY A 132 18.45 5.69 -3.82
CA GLY A 132 18.20 5.93 -2.39
C GLY A 132 19.12 5.17 -1.47
N ARG A 133 19.13 5.56 -0.19
CA ARG A 133 19.95 4.99 0.86
C ARG A 133 19.20 4.89 2.17
N ILE A 134 19.54 3.88 2.96
CA ILE A 134 18.95 3.65 4.29
C ILE A 134 19.91 4.16 5.35
N PHE A 135 19.36 4.92 6.31
CA PHE A 135 20.06 5.41 7.49
C PHE A 135 19.36 4.88 8.74
N ARG A 136 20.12 4.25 9.64
CA ARG A 136 19.63 3.72 10.92
C ARG A 136 19.86 4.66 12.07
N HIS A 137 20.83 5.58 11.87
CA HIS A 137 21.18 6.60 12.87
C HIS A 137 21.60 7.90 12.18
N PRO A 138 21.33 9.09 12.76
CA PRO A 138 21.71 10.37 12.17
C PRO A 138 23.22 10.53 11.93
N SER A 139 24.08 9.87 12.73
CA SER A 139 25.52 9.87 12.54
C SER A 139 26.02 9.21 11.26
N GLU A 140 25.19 8.37 10.64
CA GLU A 140 25.48 7.76 9.33
C GLU A 140 25.34 8.77 8.18
N VAL A 141 24.76 9.94 8.44
CA VAL A 141 24.58 11.00 7.44
C VAL A 141 25.87 11.82 7.30
N ILE A 142 26.77 11.31 6.48
CA ILE A 142 28.06 11.93 6.16
C ILE A 142 28.15 12.11 4.62
N PRO A 143 29.01 13.00 4.10
CA PRO A 143 29.12 13.27 2.66
C PRO A 143 29.39 12.00 1.83
N GLU A 144 30.23 11.11 2.32
CA GLU A 144 30.61 9.85 1.67
C GLU A 144 29.41 8.89 1.52
N ALA A 145 28.44 8.96 2.44
CA ALA A 145 27.22 8.19 2.35
C ALA A 145 26.27 8.67 1.23
N LEU A 146 26.50 9.85 0.66
CA LEU A 146 25.69 10.43 -0.40
C LEU A 146 26.27 10.25 -1.80
N ILE A 147 27.38 9.51 -1.96
CA ILE A 147 27.94 9.25 -3.29
C ILE A 147 26.87 8.59 -4.16
N GLY A 148 26.58 9.21 -5.32
CA GLY A 148 25.53 8.80 -6.25
C GLY A 148 24.13 9.30 -5.95
N LEU A 149 23.91 10.07 -4.86
CA LEU A 149 22.66 10.77 -4.55
C LEU A 149 22.82 12.27 -4.76
N LYS A 150 21.77 12.91 -5.25
CA LYS A 150 21.71 14.37 -5.43
C LYS A 150 20.47 14.93 -4.75
N PHE A 151 20.63 16.06 -4.08
CA PHE A 151 19.51 16.83 -3.55
C PHE A 151 18.63 17.43 -4.67
N PRO A 152 17.31 17.61 -4.46
CA PRO A 152 16.58 17.30 -3.23
C PRO A 152 16.36 15.79 -3.02
N LEU A 153 16.35 15.37 -1.75
CA LEU A 153 16.00 14.00 -1.35
C LEU A 153 14.69 14.03 -0.57
N ILE A 154 13.91 12.95 -0.64
CA ILE A 154 12.78 12.73 0.25
C ILE A 154 13.14 11.66 1.28
N VAL A 155 12.87 11.95 2.56
CA VAL A 155 13.16 11.06 3.69
C VAL A 155 11.87 10.48 4.23
N LYS A 156 11.78 9.15 4.28
CA LYS A 156 10.59 8.39 4.67
C LYS A 156 10.94 7.36 5.75
N PRO A 157 10.03 7.00 6.65
CA PRO A 157 10.17 5.77 7.44
C PRO A 157 10.28 4.54 6.52
N ALA A 158 11.18 3.61 6.86
CA ALA A 158 11.48 2.47 5.98
C ALA A 158 10.39 1.38 5.96
N ALA A 159 9.47 1.39 6.93
CA ALA A 159 8.43 0.39 7.08
C ALA A 159 7.09 1.02 7.52
N GLU A 160 6.65 2.07 6.82
CA GLU A 160 5.35 2.71 6.98
C GLU A 160 4.72 2.95 5.61
N HIS A 161 3.37 2.96 5.58
CA HIS A 161 2.54 3.33 4.44
C HIS A 161 1.68 4.57 4.74
N GLY A 162 0.69 4.88 3.92
CA GLY A 162 -0.31 5.89 4.20
C GLY A 162 0.25 7.32 4.38
N SER A 163 1.44 7.62 3.88
CA SER A 163 2.16 8.88 4.08
C SER A 163 2.53 9.20 5.54
N LEU A 164 2.52 8.20 6.44
CA LEU A 164 2.96 8.40 7.82
C LEU A 164 4.41 8.88 7.85
N GLY A 165 4.64 9.96 8.58
CA GLY A 165 5.94 10.62 8.64
C GLY A 165 6.38 11.31 7.35
N ILE A 166 5.47 11.54 6.40
CA ILE A 166 5.75 12.31 5.18
C ILE A 166 5.07 13.67 5.27
N GLU A 167 5.88 14.69 5.37
CA GLU A 167 5.51 16.09 5.49
C GLU A 167 6.34 16.94 4.53
N ARG A 168 6.11 18.25 4.52
CA ARG A 168 6.93 19.17 3.74
C ARG A 168 8.42 19.04 4.05
N GLU A 169 8.76 18.91 5.34
CA GLU A 169 10.12 18.76 5.86
C GLU A 169 10.76 17.41 5.50
N SER A 170 9.99 16.49 4.96
CA SER A 170 10.53 15.23 4.42
C SER A 170 11.35 15.43 3.17
N VAL A 171 11.14 16.54 2.43
CA VAL A 171 11.98 16.91 1.28
C VAL A 171 13.10 17.81 1.79
N VAL A 172 14.34 17.35 1.63
CA VAL A 172 15.54 17.98 2.17
C VAL A 172 16.49 18.40 1.05
N TYR A 173 17.19 19.50 1.26
CA TYR A 173 18.04 20.15 0.27
C TYR A 173 19.52 20.24 0.68
N THR A 174 19.81 19.91 1.96
CA THR A 174 21.14 19.99 2.53
C THR A 174 21.45 18.78 3.42
N LEU A 175 22.75 18.54 3.65
CA LEU A 175 23.20 17.49 4.56
C LEU A 175 22.68 17.66 5.99
N SER A 176 22.57 18.90 6.48
CA SER A 176 22.02 19.19 7.81
C SER A 176 20.55 18.81 7.87
N GLN A 177 19.75 19.29 6.94
CA GLN A 177 18.31 18.92 6.87
C GLN A 177 18.12 17.42 6.77
N LEU A 178 18.96 16.72 5.99
CA LEU A 178 18.90 15.26 5.91
C LEU A 178 19.17 14.60 7.27
N ARG A 179 20.19 15.07 7.99
CA ARG A 179 20.53 14.55 9.32
C ARG A 179 19.40 14.76 10.31
N ASP A 180 18.82 15.95 10.33
CA ASP A 180 17.72 16.32 11.22
C ASP A 180 16.48 15.47 10.90
N ARG A 181 16.17 15.25 9.60
CA ARG A 181 15.02 14.45 9.21
C ARG A 181 15.21 12.96 9.47
N VAL A 182 16.42 12.43 9.32
CA VAL A 182 16.77 11.07 9.74
C VAL A 182 16.60 10.90 11.25
N ALA A 183 17.07 11.88 12.05
CA ALA A 183 16.88 11.88 13.50
C ALA A 183 15.38 11.80 13.86
N TYR A 184 14.56 12.65 13.27
CA TYR A 184 13.11 12.65 13.47
C TYR A 184 12.48 11.27 13.19
N VAL A 185 12.82 10.66 12.05
CA VAL A 185 12.25 9.33 11.69
C VAL A 185 12.68 8.26 12.69
N VAL A 186 13.96 8.23 13.05
CA VAL A 186 14.51 7.24 13.99
C VAL A 186 13.89 7.38 15.38
N GLU A 187 13.74 8.61 15.87
CA GLU A 187 13.21 8.87 17.21
C GLU A 187 11.69 8.66 17.28
N CYS A 188 10.95 9.23 16.33
CA CYS A 188 9.47 9.21 16.33
C CYS A 188 8.91 7.84 15.93
N TYR A 189 9.44 7.26 14.85
CA TYR A 189 8.93 6.01 14.28
C TYR A 189 9.71 4.76 14.71
N ARG A 190 10.83 4.93 15.45
CA ARG A 190 11.67 3.84 16.00
C ARG A 190 12.12 2.83 14.94
N GLN A 191 12.48 3.34 13.76
CA GLN A 191 12.91 2.54 12.62
C GLN A 191 13.92 3.30 11.75
N ALA A 192 14.51 2.61 10.77
CA ALA A 192 15.40 3.23 9.82
C ALA A 192 14.67 4.24 8.92
N ALA A 193 15.40 5.24 8.44
CA ALA A 193 14.95 6.20 7.44
C ALA A 193 15.46 5.79 6.05
N LEU A 194 14.57 5.82 5.05
CA LEU A 194 14.94 5.78 3.63
C LEU A 194 15.05 7.22 3.12
N ALA A 195 16.24 7.62 2.68
CA ALA A 195 16.43 8.84 1.90
C ALA A 195 16.61 8.46 0.43
N GLU A 196 15.76 9.00 -0.44
CA GLU A 196 15.79 8.72 -1.89
C GLU A 196 15.65 9.99 -2.70
N ALA A 197 16.08 9.96 -3.97
CA ALA A 197 15.92 11.09 -4.87
C ALA A 197 14.44 11.52 -4.92
N PHE A 198 14.20 12.80 -4.67
CA PHE A 198 12.87 13.38 -4.82
C PHE A 198 12.59 13.59 -6.32
N ILE A 199 11.70 12.77 -6.87
CA ILE A 199 11.35 12.85 -8.27
C ILE A 199 10.34 13.98 -8.45
N MET A 200 10.78 15.10 -9.02
CA MET A 200 9.89 16.20 -9.41
C MET A 200 9.14 15.82 -10.67
N GLY A 201 7.80 15.95 -10.64
CA GLY A 201 6.96 15.67 -11.80
C GLY A 201 5.62 15.03 -11.41
N ARG A 202 5.02 14.36 -12.40
CA ARG A 202 3.67 13.79 -12.30
C ARG A 202 3.67 12.53 -11.44
N GLU A 203 2.60 12.33 -10.67
CA GLU A 203 2.42 11.15 -9.83
C GLU A 203 1.19 10.35 -10.29
N PHE A 204 1.38 9.04 -10.47
CA PHE A 204 0.36 8.11 -10.96
C PHE A 204 0.15 6.97 -9.98
N SER A 205 -1.10 6.55 -9.84
CA SER A 205 -1.48 5.32 -9.12
C SER A 205 -2.12 4.33 -10.08
N ILE A 206 -1.61 3.11 -10.10
CA ILE A 206 -2.06 2.04 -10.97
C ILE A 206 -2.68 0.93 -10.11
N SER A 207 -4.00 0.89 -10.07
CA SER A 207 -4.75 -0.18 -9.40
C SER A 207 -4.83 -1.41 -10.30
N MET A 208 -4.66 -2.59 -9.71
CA MET A 208 -4.65 -3.87 -10.42
C MET A 208 -5.33 -4.94 -9.59
N TRP A 209 -5.93 -5.91 -10.27
CA TRP A 209 -6.54 -7.10 -9.66
C TRP A 209 -6.50 -8.31 -10.57
N GLY A 210 -6.71 -9.48 -10.00
CA GLY A 210 -6.88 -10.71 -10.76
C GLY A 210 -5.61 -11.52 -10.97
N GLU A 211 -5.78 -12.71 -11.54
CA GLU A 211 -4.74 -13.68 -11.93
C GLU A 211 -5.13 -14.28 -13.27
N PRO A 212 -4.50 -13.86 -14.39
CA PRO A 212 -3.45 -12.84 -14.51
C PRO A 212 -3.94 -11.43 -14.14
N PRO A 213 -3.01 -10.51 -13.74
CA PRO A 213 -3.41 -9.20 -13.27
C PRO A 213 -3.94 -8.31 -14.40
N GLU A 214 -5.15 -7.80 -14.20
CA GLU A 214 -5.80 -6.77 -15.01
C GLU A 214 -5.46 -5.39 -14.46
N VAL A 215 -5.09 -4.46 -15.35
CA VAL A 215 -4.74 -3.09 -15.02
C VAL A 215 -5.96 -2.20 -15.18
N LEU A 216 -6.42 -1.58 -14.11
CA LEU A 216 -7.48 -0.60 -14.11
C LEU A 216 -7.02 0.74 -14.72
N PRO A 217 -7.94 1.65 -15.09
CA PRO A 217 -7.55 2.97 -15.58
C PRO A 217 -6.61 3.69 -14.61
N PRO A 218 -5.42 4.14 -15.04
CA PRO A 218 -4.49 4.89 -14.21
C PRO A 218 -5.12 6.16 -13.65
N SER A 219 -4.82 6.47 -12.39
CA SER A 219 -5.12 7.75 -11.77
C SER A 219 -3.89 8.64 -11.73
N GLU A 220 -4.08 9.95 -11.77
CA GLU A 220 -3.03 10.96 -11.59
C GLU A 220 -3.39 11.88 -10.43
N SER A 221 -2.42 12.14 -9.55
CA SER A 221 -2.53 13.20 -8.55
C SER A 221 -2.20 14.53 -9.20
N ASP A 222 -3.19 15.40 -9.32
CA ASP A 222 -3.05 16.74 -9.92
C ASP A 222 -2.65 17.76 -8.86
N PHE A 223 -1.42 18.20 -8.95
CA PHE A 223 -0.83 19.21 -8.05
C PHE A 223 -0.95 20.65 -8.60
N SER A 224 -1.61 20.86 -9.74
CA SER A 224 -1.63 22.15 -10.44
C SER A 224 -2.33 23.27 -9.67
N ALA A 225 -3.22 22.94 -8.72
CA ALA A 225 -3.90 23.90 -7.87
C ALA A 225 -3.13 24.26 -6.60
N LEU A 226 -1.97 23.63 -6.36
CA LEU A 226 -1.11 23.99 -5.24
C LEU A 226 -0.42 25.34 -5.51
N ALA A 227 -0.36 26.20 -4.50
CA ALA A 227 0.46 27.40 -4.56
C ALA A 227 1.97 27.05 -4.58
N ASP A 228 2.80 27.93 -5.13
CA ASP A 228 4.26 27.74 -5.29
C ASP A 228 4.99 27.41 -3.97
N SER A 229 4.39 27.78 -2.83
CA SER A 229 4.93 27.48 -1.50
C SER A 229 4.76 26.02 -1.08
N TYR A 230 3.95 25.22 -1.80
CA TYR A 230 3.71 23.81 -1.52
C TYR A 230 4.54 22.91 -2.42
N LEU A 231 4.92 21.75 -1.89
CA LEU A 231 5.60 20.73 -2.68
C LEU A 231 4.57 19.76 -3.28
N PRO A 232 4.77 19.29 -4.51
CA PRO A 232 3.88 18.32 -5.14
C PRO A 232 4.12 16.92 -4.56
N ILE A 233 3.69 16.72 -3.32
CA ILE A 233 3.77 15.44 -2.60
C ILE A 233 2.41 15.09 -1.97
N LEU A 234 2.09 13.81 -1.91
CA LEU A 234 1.00 13.31 -1.10
C LEU A 234 1.48 13.13 0.34
N SER A 235 1.52 14.26 1.07
CA SER A 235 1.89 14.32 2.49
C SER A 235 0.83 13.66 3.37
N TYR A 236 1.11 13.56 4.68
CA TYR A 236 0.12 13.16 5.67
C TYR A 236 -1.10 14.10 5.63
N SER A 237 -0.87 15.41 5.63
CA SER A 237 -1.95 16.41 5.54
C SER A 237 -2.79 16.25 4.29
N ALA A 238 -2.17 15.94 3.13
CA ALA A 238 -2.87 15.73 1.87
C ALA A 238 -3.81 14.50 1.87
N LYS A 239 -3.59 13.53 2.76
CA LYS A 239 -4.40 12.30 2.83
C LYS A 239 -5.40 12.27 3.98
N TRP A 240 -5.06 12.86 5.12
CA TRP A 240 -5.77 12.62 6.37
C TRP A 240 -6.35 13.87 7.03
N GLU A 241 -5.83 15.06 6.72
CA GLU A 241 -6.28 16.30 7.33
C GLU A 241 -7.29 17.01 6.41
N VAL A 242 -8.56 16.67 6.52
CA VAL A 242 -9.66 17.15 5.65
C VAL A 242 -9.79 18.68 5.56
N TYR A 243 -9.22 19.41 6.52
CA TYR A 243 -9.21 20.88 6.52
C TYR A 243 -7.88 21.47 6.02
N SER A 244 -6.90 20.64 5.63
CA SER A 244 -5.65 21.14 5.07
C SER A 244 -5.85 21.71 3.67
N PHE A 245 -4.96 22.62 3.28
CA PHE A 245 -4.99 23.18 1.93
C PHE A 245 -4.71 22.08 0.90
N GLU A 246 -3.72 21.22 1.16
CA GLU A 246 -3.31 20.13 0.28
C GLU A 246 -4.45 19.14 0.04
N TYR A 247 -5.17 18.72 1.08
CA TYR A 247 -6.30 17.80 0.97
C TYR A 247 -7.36 18.31 0.00
N ASN A 248 -7.65 19.61 0.04
CA ASN A 248 -8.71 20.24 -0.75
C ASN A 248 -8.26 20.68 -2.16
N HIS A 249 -6.95 20.69 -2.45
CA HIS A 249 -6.43 21.20 -3.73
C HIS A 249 -5.65 20.15 -4.54
N ILE A 250 -5.28 19.01 -3.95
CA ILE A 250 -4.72 17.88 -4.71
C ILE A 250 -5.86 17.00 -5.17
N LEU A 251 -6.16 17.07 -6.48
CA LEU A 251 -7.27 16.32 -7.06
C LEU A 251 -6.77 15.01 -7.68
N SER A 252 -7.55 13.95 -7.53
CA SER A 252 -7.30 12.70 -8.26
C SER A 252 -8.05 12.73 -9.59
N ARG A 253 -7.33 12.60 -10.71
CA ARG A 253 -7.92 12.48 -12.07
C ARG A 253 -7.87 11.04 -12.53
N CYS A 254 -9.02 10.41 -12.69
CA CYS A 254 -9.14 9.06 -13.21
C CYS A 254 -10.25 8.99 -14.27
N PRO A 255 -9.98 8.53 -15.50
CA PRO A 255 -8.67 8.16 -16.06
C PRO A 255 -7.70 9.34 -16.15
N ALA A 256 -6.41 9.09 -15.90
CA ALA A 256 -5.38 10.09 -16.09
C ALA A 256 -5.34 10.59 -17.55
N PRO A 257 -5.16 11.93 -17.80
CA PRO A 257 -5.08 12.50 -19.14
C PRO A 257 -3.70 12.21 -19.76
N ILE A 258 -3.53 10.99 -20.26
CA ILE A 258 -2.27 10.49 -20.84
C ILE A 258 -2.51 9.80 -22.17
N THR A 259 -1.46 9.71 -23.00
CA THR A 259 -1.54 9.03 -24.30
C THR A 259 -1.68 7.51 -24.13
N PRO A 260 -2.28 6.80 -25.11
CA PRO A 260 -2.37 5.33 -25.07
C PRO A 260 -1.00 4.64 -24.94
N ALA A 261 0.04 5.17 -25.60
CA ALA A 261 1.39 4.65 -25.52
C ALA A 261 1.98 4.78 -24.10
N PHE A 262 1.76 5.94 -23.46
CA PHE A 262 2.22 6.15 -22.09
C PHE A 262 1.44 5.29 -21.07
N ARG A 263 0.11 5.14 -21.27
CA ARG A 263 -0.69 4.20 -20.49
C ARG A 263 -0.16 2.78 -20.59
N ALA A 264 0.18 2.29 -21.79
CA ALA A 264 0.77 0.96 -21.98
C ALA A 264 2.12 0.83 -21.25
N HIS A 265 2.95 1.88 -21.27
CA HIS A 265 4.21 1.90 -20.53
C HIS A 265 4.00 1.79 -19.01
N LEU A 266 3.09 2.58 -18.42
CA LEU A 266 2.74 2.48 -17.00
C LEU A 266 2.21 1.09 -16.65
N SER A 267 1.34 0.52 -17.49
CA SER A 267 0.78 -0.83 -17.31
C SER A 267 1.88 -1.90 -17.29
N THR A 268 2.84 -1.83 -18.20
CA THR A 268 3.97 -2.76 -18.26
C THR A 268 4.84 -2.68 -16.99
N LEU A 269 5.14 -1.47 -16.53
CA LEU A 269 5.91 -1.28 -15.30
C LEU A 269 5.15 -1.79 -14.07
N ALA A 270 3.84 -1.54 -14.00
CA ALA A 270 2.98 -2.01 -12.93
C ALA A 270 2.94 -3.55 -12.87
N GLN A 271 2.77 -4.22 -14.02
CA GLN A 271 2.79 -5.68 -14.11
C GLN A 271 4.13 -6.28 -13.67
N ARG A 272 5.26 -5.64 -14.04
CA ARG A 272 6.59 -6.06 -13.58
C ARG A 272 6.76 -5.88 -12.08
N ALA A 273 6.28 -4.76 -11.52
CA ALA A 273 6.31 -4.51 -10.08
C ALA A 273 5.42 -5.52 -9.32
N TRP A 274 4.21 -5.79 -9.82
CA TRP A 274 3.30 -6.82 -9.30
C TRP A 274 4.01 -8.18 -9.19
N THR A 275 4.62 -8.64 -10.28
CA THR A 275 5.35 -9.92 -10.33
C THR A 275 6.57 -9.92 -9.41
N ALA A 276 7.32 -8.83 -9.36
CA ALA A 276 8.53 -8.71 -8.53
C ALA A 276 8.24 -8.79 -7.02
N ILE A 277 7.12 -8.23 -6.58
CA ILE A 277 6.67 -8.28 -5.20
C ILE A 277 5.93 -9.60 -4.89
N GLY A 278 5.37 -10.25 -5.90
CA GLY A 278 4.54 -11.45 -5.74
C GLY A 278 3.11 -11.11 -5.35
N CYS A 279 2.60 -9.97 -5.80
CA CYS A 279 1.23 -9.56 -5.51
C CYS A 279 0.20 -10.58 -6.01
N ARG A 280 -0.93 -10.66 -5.29
CA ARG A 280 -2.08 -11.53 -5.60
C ARG A 280 -3.38 -10.80 -5.28
N GLY A 281 -4.46 -11.27 -5.89
CA GLY A 281 -5.79 -10.72 -5.66
C GLY A 281 -5.91 -9.28 -6.15
N TYR A 282 -5.39 -8.31 -5.41
CA TYR A 282 -5.39 -6.89 -5.78
C TYR A 282 -4.21 -6.14 -5.17
N ALA A 283 -3.78 -5.06 -5.82
CA ALA A 283 -2.73 -4.16 -5.33
C ALA A 283 -2.79 -2.80 -6.05
N ARG A 284 -2.13 -1.79 -5.49
CA ARG A 284 -1.90 -0.50 -6.13
C ARG A 284 -0.41 -0.22 -6.23
N ILE A 285 0.04 0.18 -7.41
CA ILE A 285 1.42 0.55 -7.69
C ILE A 285 1.48 2.06 -7.90
N ASP A 286 2.23 2.75 -7.04
CA ASP A 286 2.40 4.19 -7.10
C ASP A 286 3.72 4.54 -7.81
N MET A 287 3.65 5.48 -8.76
CA MET A 287 4.73 5.84 -9.66
C MET A 287 4.91 7.34 -9.78
N ARG A 288 6.15 7.77 -10.00
CA ARG A 288 6.44 9.17 -10.37
C ARG A 288 7.22 9.25 -11.67
N MET A 289 6.82 10.19 -12.51
CA MET A 289 7.51 10.50 -13.76
C MET A 289 8.38 11.73 -13.56
N ALA A 290 9.67 11.59 -13.81
CA ALA A 290 10.58 12.72 -13.82
C ALA A 290 10.40 13.60 -15.07
N ASN A 291 10.99 14.82 -15.07
CA ASN A 291 10.87 15.76 -16.17
C ASN A 291 11.50 15.25 -17.48
N ASP A 292 12.42 14.31 -17.42
CA ASP A 292 13.02 13.64 -18.60
C ASP A 292 12.16 12.50 -19.17
N GLY A 293 10.97 12.25 -18.56
CA GLY A 293 10.06 11.19 -18.95
C GLY A 293 10.32 9.83 -18.28
N THR A 294 11.39 9.69 -17.50
CA THR A 294 11.67 8.45 -16.77
C THR A 294 10.62 8.22 -15.68
N VAL A 295 10.01 7.03 -15.69
CA VAL A 295 9.02 6.63 -14.68
C VAL A 295 9.68 5.74 -13.64
N TYR A 296 9.48 6.07 -12.37
CA TYR A 296 9.96 5.32 -11.21
C TYR A 296 8.79 4.75 -10.42
N VAL A 297 8.88 3.49 -10.03
CA VAL A 297 7.98 2.90 -9.02
C VAL A 297 8.47 3.37 -7.64
N ILE A 298 7.58 4.05 -6.90
CA ILE A 298 7.90 4.60 -5.58
C ILE A 298 7.34 3.76 -4.44
N GLU A 299 6.24 3.02 -4.70
CA GLU A 299 5.60 2.15 -3.73
C GLU A 299 4.75 1.07 -4.42
N VAL A 300 4.63 -0.09 -3.77
CA VAL A 300 3.66 -1.14 -4.12
C VAL A 300 2.84 -1.43 -2.87
N ASN A 301 1.52 -1.28 -2.95
CA ASN A 301 0.61 -1.49 -1.84
C ASN A 301 -0.21 -2.76 -2.09
N THR A 302 0.00 -3.79 -1.30
CA THR A 302 -0.71 -5.08 -1.38
C THR A 302 -2.04 -5.09 -0.64
N ASN A 303 -2.31 -4.05 0.15
CA ASN A 303 -3.57 -3.82 0.85
C ASN A 303 -3.95 -2.33 0.75
N PRO A 304 -4.21 -1.80 -0.47
CA PRO A 304 -4.60 -0.42 -0.66
C PRO A 304 -5.98 -0.12 -0.06
N ASP A 305 -6.18 1.13 0.36
CA ASP A 305 -7.48 1.61 0.83
C ASP A 305 -8.59 1.34 -0.19
N LEU A 306 -9.65 0.67 0.25
CA LEU A 306 -10.83 0.31 -0.53
C LEU A 306 -12.07 1.15 -0.18
N SER A 307 -11.92 2.25 0.57
CA SER A 307 -13.03 3.18 0.84
C SER A 307 -13.70 3.65 -0.45
N PRO A 308 -14.99 4.00 -0.44
CA PRO A 308 -15.72 4.34 -1.66
C PRO A 308 -15.16 5.50 -2.47
N ASP A 309 -14.43 6.41 -1.82
CA ASP A 309 -13.76 7.58 -2.40
C ASP A 309 -12.24 7.40 -2.59
N ALA A 310 -11.70 6.24 -2.18
CA ALA A 310 -10.29 5.94 -2.33
C ALA A 310 -9.89 5.66 -3.79
N GLY A 311 -8.60 5.83 -4.09
CA GLY A 311 -8.08 5.72 -5.46
C GLY A 311 -8.34 4.39 -6.15
N PHE A 312 -8.42 3.27 -5.39
CA PHE A 312 -8.77 1.97 -5.95
C PHE A 312 -10.23 1.93 -6.42
N ALA A 313 -11.16 2.41 -5.61
CA ALA A 313 -12.58 2.47 -5.93
C ALA A 313 -12.84 3.42 -7.11
N VAL A 314 -12.18 4.57 -7.14
CA VAL A 314 -12.25 5.53 -8.26
C VAL A 314 -11.76 4.89 -9.56
N ALA A 315 -10.66 4.12 -9.54
CA ALA A 315 -10.16 3.42 -10.72
C ALA A 315 -11.12 2.31 -11.19
N ALA A 316 -11.72 1.56 -10.27
CA ALA A 316 -12.73 0.54 -10.60
C ALA A 316 -13.99 1.18 -11.21
N GLN A 317 -14.45 2.32 -10.66
CA GLN A 317 -15.59 3.06 -11.21
C GLN A 317 -15.29 3.57 -12.61
N ALA A 318 -14.10 4.10 -12.86
CA ALA A 318 -13.65 4.51 -14.19
C ALA A 318 -13.58 3.35 -15.20
N ALA A 319 -13.42 2.11 -14.72
CA ALA A 319 -13.51 0.89 -15.52
C ALA A 319 -14.95 0.38 -15.69
N GLY A 320 -15.97 1.04 -15.11
CA GLY A 320 -17.39 0.70 -15.25
C GLY A 320 -17.96 -0.16 -14.11
N TYR A 321 -17.21 -0.41 -13.03
CA TYR A 321 -17.70 -1.18 -11.88
C TYR A 321 -18.40 -0.28 -10.86
N THR A 322 -19.52 -0.71 -10.31
CA THR A 322 -20.04 -0.11 -9.07
C THR A 322 -19.16 -0.51 -7.88
N TYR A 323 -19.25 0.21 -6.77
CA TYR A 323 -18.53 -0.13 -5.54
C TYR A 323 -18.81 -1.57 -5.09
N THR A 324 -20.09 -1.97 -5.07
CA THR A 324 -20.49 -3.35 -4.74
C THR A 324 -19.86 -4.38 -5.68
N GLN A 325 -19.86 -4.12 -6.99
CA GLN A 325 -19.23 -5.03 -7.96
C GLN A 325 -17.72 -5.14 -7.74
N MET A 326 -17.04 -4.04 -7.41
CA MET A 326 -15.62 -4.05 -7.06
C MET A 326 -15.34 -4.93 -5.84
N ILE A 327 -16.08 -4.76 -4.76
CA ILE A 327 -15.92 -5.54 -3.52
C ILE A 327 -16.20 -7.02 -3.76
N VAL A 328 -17.28 -7.33 -4.46
CA VAL A 328 -17.61 -8.73 -4.83
C VAL A 328 -16.49 -9.33 -5.70
N ARG A 329 -15.98 -8.58 -6.69
CA ARG A 329 -14.89 -9.04 -7.53
C ARG A 329 -13.63 -9.39 -6.74
N ILE A 330 -13.25 -8.55 -5.77
CA ILE A 330 -12.12 -8.81 -4.88
C ILE A 330 -12.36 -10.08 -4.03
N LEU A 331 -13.57 -10.27 -3.51
CA LEU A 331 -13.95 -11.49 -2.78
C LEU A 331 -13.85 -12.73 -3.68
N GLU A 332 -14.39 -12.69 -4.90
CA GLU A 332 -14.36 -13.80 -5.84
C GLU A 332 -12.94 -14.25 -6.17
N LEU A 333 -11.97 -13.33 -6.21
CA LEU A 333 -10.56 -13.67 -6.42
C LEU A 333 -10.02 -14.55 -5.27
N ALA A 334 -10.46 -14.30 -4.03
CA ALA A 334 -10.10 -15.12 -2.88
C ALA A 334 -10.80 -16.49 -2.84
N LEU A 335 -11.94 -16.61 -3.51
CA LEU A 335 -12.72 -17.84 -3.57
C LEU A 335 -12.22 -18.83 -4.64
N LYS A 336 -11.43 -18.37 -5.62
CA LYS A 336 -10.86 -19.26 -6.64
C LYS A 336 -9.96 -20.30 -5.99
N PRO A 337 -10.02 -21.56 -6.45
CA PRO A 337 -9.09 -22.58 -6.00
C PRO A 337 -7.64 -22.11 -6.21
N LYS A 338 -6.80 -22.25 -5.20
CA LYS A 338 -5.35 -22.04 -5.38
C LYS A 338 -4.82 -23.15 -6.27
N ASP A 339 -4.09 -22.81 -7.33
CA ASP A 339 -3.39 -23.82 -8.13
C ASP A 339 -2.38 -24.54 -7.21
N PRO A 340 -2.45 -25.88 -7.09
CA PRO A 340 -1.51 -26.64 -6.25
C PRO A 340 -0.05 -26.43 -6.64
N TYR A 341 0.23 -26.05 -7.89
CA TYR A 341 1.57 -25.81 -8.43
C TYR A 341 2.12 -24.40 -8.18
N ASP A 342 1.29 -23.43 -7.77
CA ASP A 342 1.74 -22.07 -7.43
C ASP A 342 2.74 -22.04 -6.25
N ARG A 343 2.73 -23.04 -5.37
CA ARG A 343 3.65 -23.12 -4.21
C ARG A 343 5.09 -23.45 -4.58
N GLU A 344 5.35 -24.11 -5.71
CA GLU A 344 6.72 -24.46 -6.13
C GLU A 344 7.48 -23.27 -6.74
N GLY A 345 6.80 -22.34 -7.40
CA GLY A 345 7.40 -21.12 -7.95
C GLY A 345 7.90 -20.14 -6.89
N ALA A 346 7.32 -20.13 -5.70
CA ALA A 346 7.70 -19.23 -4.60
C ALA A 346 8.89 -19.76 -3.79
N ARG A 347 8.97 -21.07 -3.54
CA ARG A 347 10.07 -21.68 -2.76
C ARG A 347 11.40 -21.74 -3.52
N GLY A 348 11.40 -21.81 -4.84
CA GLY A 348 12.61 -21.86 -5.68
C GLY A 348 13.38 -20.55 -5.78
N ARG A 349 12.81 -19.42 -5.39
CA ARG A 349 13.44 -18.09 -5.52
C ARG A 349 14.36 -17.71 -4.36
N TRP A 350 14.34 -18.41 -3.25
CA TRP A 350 15.12 -18.08 -2.05
C TRP A 350 16.27 -19.05 -1.73
N SER A 351 16.39 -20.18 -2.44
CA SER A 351 17.45 -21.17 -2.21
C SER A 351 18.75 -20.92 -3.00
N ALA A 352 18.85 -19.85 -3.78
CA ALA A 352 19.98 -19.63 -4.69
C ALA A 352 20.92 -18.48 -4.30
N ASN A 353 20.91 -17.98 -3.03
CA ASN A 353 21.99 -17.11 -2.54
C ASN A 353 21.98 -17.07 -1.00
N SER A 354 22.51 -18.10 -0.38
CA SER A 354 23.05 -18.07 0.99
C SER A 354 24.52 -17.66 0.95
#